data_b24021f7ba4b8a944b3cc4fc9ca10506
#
_entry.id   b24021f7ba4b8a944b3cc4fc9ca10506
#
_cell.length_a   1.000
_cell.length_b   1.000
_cell.length_c   1.000
_cell.angle_alpha   90.00
_cell.angle_beta   90.00
_cell.angle_gamma   90.00
#
_symmetry.space_group_name_H-M   'P 1'
#
loop_
_entity.id
_entity.type
_entity.pdbx_description
1 polymer ?
#
loop_
_entity_poly.entity_id
_entity_poly.type
_entity_poly.pdbx_seq_one_letter_code
_entity_poly.pdbx_strand_id
1 'polypeptide(L)'
;SPDFYEYFAATAPVLEYDKSLFIISSWNDNGLKGKVRNNFGLKRTEFFPGLGWFLTRELYKGELEKSWPTNHWDHWLRSPTVHKGREILYPEVPRTFHNGIKGTFMNMETHNRYFRDIGYNKDADVSWKLPIHPRSGSGSVTGSRSSGKQVVILPNQADSHQYLNSPPYISAIKDIYI
;
A
#
# COMPACT_ATOMS: atom_id res chain seq x y z
N SER A 1 -10.69 -2.08 8.42
CA SER A 1 -10.22 -3.47 8.52
C SER A 1 -9.62 -3.72 9.88
N PRO A 2 -9.80 -4.91 10.49
CA PRO A 2 -9.21 -5.24 11.79
C PRO A 2 -7.68 -5.15 11.79
N ASP A 3 -7.04 -5.55 10.70
CA ASP A 3 -5.59 -5.60 10.53
C ASP A 3 -4.98 -4.32 9.90
N PHE A 4 -5.69 -3.21 9.90
CA PHE A 4 -5.26 -1.98 9.22
C PHE A 4 -3.88 -1.49 9.70
N TYR A 5 -3.69 -1.40 11.00
CA TYR A 5 -2.41 -0.94 11.58
C TYR A 5 -1.30 -1.99 11.42
N GLU A 6 -1.62 -3.27 11.59
CA GLU A 6 -0.66 -4.35 11.36
C GLU A 6 -0.17 -4.38 9.91
N TYR A 7 -1.08 -4.13 8.97
CA TYR A 7 -0.73 -4.03 7.55
C TYR A 7 0.35 -2.98 7.30
N PHE A 8 0.16 -1.77 7.82
CA PHE A 8 1.17 -0.74 7.67
C PHE A 8 2.45 -1.05 8.44
N ALA A 9 2.35 -1.55 9.66
CA ALA A 9 3.51 -1.95 10.44
C ALA A 9 4.34 -3.03 9.73
N ALA A 10 3.67 -3.95 9.00
CA ALA A 10 4.33 -4.98 8.21
C ALA A 10 4.98 -4.46 6.95
N THR A 11 4.34 -3.50 6.29
CA THR A 11 4.75 -3.05 4.95
C THR A 11 5.65 -1.81 4.98
N ALA A 12 5.58 -0.98 6.02
CA ALA A 12 6.38 0.23 6.17
C ALA A 12 7.89 0.01 5.93
N PRO A 13 8.52 -1.01 6.52
CA PRO A 13 9.94 -1.26 6.31
C PRO A 13 10.33 -1.46 4.84
N VAL A 14 9.40 -1.89 3.98
CA VAL A 14 9.69 -2.12 2.56
C VAL A 14 10.10 -0.82 1.86
N LEU A 15 9.58 0.34 2.28
CA LEU A 15 9.99 1.65 1.72
C LEU A 15 11.45 2.02 2.02
N GLU A 16 12.02 1.44 3.06
CA GLU A 16 13.42 1.69 3.40
C GLU A 16 14.37 0.92 2.49
N TYR A 17 13.94 -0.29 2.09
CA TYR A 17 14.76 -1.20 1.28
C TYR A 17 14.55 -1.04 -0.20
N ASP A 18 13.30 -0.85 -0.61
CA ASP A 18 12.93 -0.76 -2.01
C ASP A 18 12.73 0.68 -2.43
N LYS A 19 13.78 1.31 -2.94
CA LYS A 19 13.75 2.70 -3.41
C LYS A 19 12.96 2.89 -4.70
N SER A 20 12.49 1.82 -5.33
CA SER A 20 11.53 1.89 -6.43
C SER A 20 10.09 2.10 -5.96
N LEU A 21 9.84 2.03 -4.64
CA LEU A 21 8.56 2.36 -4.05
C LEU A 21 8.51 3.81 -3.59
N PHE A 22 7.33 4.41 -3.76
CA PHE A 22 7.03 5.79 -3.41
C PHE A 22 6.20 5.89 -2.13
N ILE A 23 5.08 5.21 -2.10
CA ILE A 23 4.06 5.26 -1.04
C ILE A 23 3.48 3.86 -0.85
N ILE A 24 2.89 3.59 0.29
CA ILE A 24 2.07 2.41 0.53
C ILE A 24 0.62 2.84 0.68
N SER A 25 -0.29 2.17 -0.02
CA SER A 25 -1.74 2.37 0.12
C SER A 25 -2.40 1.16 0.75
N SER A 26 -3.44 1.37 1.52
CA SER A 26 -4.32 0.31 2.03
C SER A 26 -5.55 0.10 1.15
N TRP A 27 -5.64 0.80 0.03
CA TRP A 27 -6.74 0.77 -0.91
C TRP A 27 -6.38 0.02 -2.20
N ASN A 28 -7.40 -0.53 -2.86
CA ASN A 28 -7.31 -1.13 -4.18
C ASN A 28 -8.56 -0.74 -4.98
N ASP A 29 -8.41 0.11 -5.99
CA ASP A 29 -9.51 0.54 -6.87
C ASP A 29 -10.19 -0.63 -7.59
N ASN A 30 -9.47 -1.74 -7.78
CA ASN A 30 -9.94 -2.97 -8.39
C ASN A 30 -10.30 -4.06 -7.35
N GLY A 31 -10.41 -3.69 -6.08
CA GLY A 31 -10.68 -4.60 -4.96
C GLY A 31 -12.12 -5.11 -4.90
N LEU A 32 -12.70 -5.52 -6.04
CA LEU A 32 -14.09 -5.92 -6.17
C LEU A 32 -14.40 -7.19 -5.37
N LYS A 33 -15.50 -7.17 -4.63
CA LYS A 33 -16.05 -8.35 -3.92
C LYS A 33 -16.12 -9.56 -4.84
N GLY A 34 -15.66 -10.71 -4.35
CA GLY A 34 -15.65 -11.95 -5.11
C GLY A 34 -14.51 -12.11 -6.14
N LYS A 35 -13.80 -11.03 -6.49
CA LYS A 35 -12.61 -11.09 -7.37
C LYS A 35 -11.31 -11.16 -6.58
N VAL A 36 -11.22 -10.43 -5.47
CA VAL A 36 -10.05 -10.44 -4.58
C VAL A 36 -10.26 -11.43 -3.44
N ARG A 37 -9.23 -12.23 -3.12
CA ARG A 37 -9.34 -13.34 -2.16
C ARG A 37 -8.14 -13.51 -1.26
N ASN A 38 -6.96 -13.05 -1.69
CA ASN A 38 -5.74 -13.23 -0.93
C ASN A 38 -5.52 -12.06 0.05
N ASN A 39 -5.84 -12.29 1.33
CA ASN A 39 -5.66 -11.30 2.38
C ASN A 39 -4.18 -10.91 2.61
N PHE A 40 -3.22 -11.70 2.12
CA PHE A 40 -1.78 -11.41 2.21
C PHE A 40 -1.17 -11.00 0.87
N GLY A 41 -1.98 -10.90 -0.19
CA GLY A 41 -1.53 -10.48 -1.51
C GLY A 41 -1.17 -9.01 -1.51
N LEU A 42 0.06 -8.69 -1.95
CA LEU A 42 0.54 -7.35 -2.18
C LEU A 42 0.82 -7.16 -3.66
N LYS A 43 0.49 -5.99 -4.18
CA LYS A 43 0.64 -5.61 -5.59
C LYS A 43 1.31 -4.26 -5.70
N ARG A 44 1.80 -3.94 -6.89
CA ARG A 44 2.44 -2.67 -7.21
C ARG A 44 1.70 -1.98 -8.35
N THR A 45 1.68 -0.65 -8.34
CA THR A 45 1.06 0.17 -9.37
C THR A 45 1.77 1.52 -9.48
N GLU A 46 1.80 2.09 -10.68
CA GLU A 46 2.23 3.48 -10.89
C GLU A 46 1.12 4.48 -10.53
N PHE A 47 -0.12 4.04 -10.51
CA PHE A 47 -1.26 4.89 -10.18
C PHE A 47 -1.47 4.94 -8.67
N PHE A 48 -1.46 6.14 -8.09
CA PHE A 48 -1.67 6.35 -6.65
C PHE A 48 -3.13 6.12 -6.24
N PRO A 49 -3.44 5.05 -5.49
CA PRO A 49 -4.75 4.79 -4.93
C PRO A 49 -4.91 5.58 -3.62
N GLY A 50 -5.66 6.66 -3.68
CA GLY A 50 -5.63 7.75 -2.71
C GLY A 50 -6.40 7.56 -1.40
N LEU A 51 -6.77 6.34 -1.00
CA LEU A 51 -7.56 6.10 0.21
C LEU A 51 -6.76 5.26 1.23
N GLY A 52 -6.51 5.84 2.43
CA GLY A 52 -5.75 5.18 3.47
C GLY A 52 -4.33 4.83 3.00
N TRP A 53 -3.43 5.77 3.07
CA TRP A 53 -2.07 5.64 2.58
C TRP A 53 -1.07 6.19 3.60
N PHE A 54 0.18 5.79 3.46
CA PHE A 54 1.25 6.34 4.25
C PHE A 54 2.55 6.48 3.45
N LEU A 55 3.39 7.40 3.88
CA LEU A 55 4.71 7.67 3.34
C LEU A 55 5.72 7.88 4.47
N THR A 56 7.00 7.79 4.17
CA THR A 56 8.03 8.07 5.16
C THR A 56 8.20 9.59 5.40
N ARG A 57 8.62 9.94 6.61
CA ARG A 57 8.98 11.33 6.96
C ARG A 57 10.05 11.89 6.03
N GLU A 58 11.05 11.08 5.70
CA GLU A 58 12.13 11.47 4.79
C GLU A 58 11.62 11.85 3.42
N LEU A 59 10.73 11.06 2.86
CA LEU A 59 10.10 11.37 1.58
C LEU A 59 9.33 12.69 1.66
N TYR A 60 8.50 12.86 2.70
CA TYR A 60 7.72 14.08 2.87
C TYR A 60 8.61 15.31 3.01
N LYS A 61 9.52 15.30 3.99
CA LYS A 61 10.40 16.44 4.29
C LYS A 61 11.43 16.72 3.19
N GLY A 62 11.96 15.68 2.59
CA GLY A 62 13.01 15.81 1.56
C GLY A 62 12.50 16.18 0.18
N GLU A 63 11.31 15.70 -0.20
CA GLU A 63 10.86 15.82 -1.59
C GLU A 63 9.52 16.54 -1.75
N LEU A 64 8.57 16.37 -0.82
CA LEU A 64 7.18 16.76 -1.07
C LEU A 64 6.76 18.05 -0.37
N GLU A 65 7.23 18.30 0.84
CA GLU A 65 6.75 19.38 1.70
C GLU A 65 6.79 20.75 1.02
N LYS A 66 7.91 21.08 0.37
CA LYS A 66 8.11 22.41 -0.25
C LYS A 66 7.22 22.68 -1.44
N SER A 67 6.74 21.63 -2.08
CA SER A 67 5.93 21.68 -3.31
C SER A 67 4.51 21.18 -3.09
N TRP A 68 4.13 20.88 -1.83
CA TRP A 68 2.82 20.35 -1.52
C TRP A 68 1.72 21.34 -1.94
N PRO A 69 0.77 20.93 -2.80
CA PRO A 69 -0.21 21.84 -3.34
C PRO A 69 -1.32 22.13 -2.32
N THR A 70 -1.97 23.28 -2.47
CA THR A 70 -3.12 23.67 -1.65
C THR A 70 -4.39 22.87 -2.00
N ASN A 71 -4.48 22.37 -3.24
CA ASN A 71 -5.63 21.61 -3.76
C ASN A 71 -5.17 20.45 -4.61
N HIS A 72 -6.03 19.43 -4.77
CA HIS A 72 -5.81 18.29 -5.68
C HIS A 72 -4.47 17.58 -5.45
N TRP A 73 -4.08 17.38 -4.19
CA TRP A 73 -2.85 16.71 -3.79
C TRP A 73 -2.76 15.28 -4.35
N ASP A 74 -3.89 14.60 -4.54
CA ASP A 74 -3.98 13.26 -5.10
C ASP A 74 -3.61 13.23 -6.59
N HIS A 75 -4.07 14.20 -7.37
CA HIS A 75 -3.64 14.36 -8.76
C HIS A 75 -2.16 14.72 -8.86
N TRP A 76 -1.69 15.59 -7.96
CA TRP A 76 -0.29 15.98 -7.91
C TRP A 76 0.62 14.79 -7.59
N LEU A 77 0.26 13.92 -6.62
CA LEU A 77 1.01 12.71 -6.30
C LEU A 77 1.04 11.70 -7.47
N ARG A 78 0.06 11.73 -8.38
CA ARG A 78 0.04 10.91 -9.60
C ARG A 78 0.92 11.46 -10.72
N SER A 79 1.49 12.65 -10.54
CA SER A 79 2.36 13.24 -11.56
C SER A 79 3.70 12.49 -11.67
N PRO A 80 4.14 12.14 -12.88
CA PRO A 80 5.46 11.52 -13.11
C PRO A 80 6.64 12.34 -12.57
N THR A 81 6.51 13.67 -12.52
CA THR A 81 7.52 14.55 -11.94
C THR A 81 7.63 14.44 -10.42
N VAL A 82 6.56 13.99 -9.76
CA VAL A 82 6.48 13.83 -8.30
C VAL A 82 6.90 12.43 -7.88
N HIS A 83 6.26 11.39 -8.40
CA HIS A 83 6.63 10.03 -8.04
C HIS A 83 7.92 9.54 -8.72
N LYS A 84 8.40 10.22 -9.79
CA LYS A 84 9.70 9.94 -10.45
C LYS A 84 9.83 8.49 -10.93
N GLY A 85 8.75 7.91 -11.45
CA GLY A 85 8.70 6.51 -11.89
C GLY A 85 8.66 5.48 -10.76
N ARG A 86 8.58 5.91 -9.50
CA ARG A 86 8.40 4.99 -8.36
C ARG A 86 6.96 4.52 -8.27
N GLU A 87 6.77 3.30 -7.80
CA GLU A 87 5.47 2.66 -7.70
C GLU A 87 4.88 2.72 -6.28
N ILE A 88 3.61 2.45 -6.18
CA ILE A 88 2.87 2.35 -4.94
C ILE A 88 2.63 0.88 -4.61
N LEU A 89 2.94 0.47 -3.38
CA LEU A 89 2.58 -0.83 -2.85
C LEU A 89 1.15 -0.78 -2.32
N TYR A 90 0.33 -1.78 -2.67
CA TYR A 90 -1.06 -1.85 -2.20
C TYR A 90 -1.52 -3.31 -2.00
N PRO A 91 -2.53 -3.56 -1.13
CA PRO A 91 -3.00 -4.90 -0.87
C PRO A 91 -3.98 -5.37 -1.95
N GLU A 92 -4.02 -6.67 -2.23
CA GLU A 92 -5.05 -7.25 -3.10
C GLU A 92 -6.44 -7.02 -2.52
N VAL A 93 -6.66 -7.40 -1.26
CA VAL A 93 -7.89 -7.10 -0.52
C VAL A 93 -7.69 -5.79 0.23
N PRO A 94 -8.49 -4.74 -0.04
CA PRO A 94 -8.36 -3.45 0.65
C PRO A 94 -8.42 -3.54 2.18
N ARG A 95 -7.69 -2.64 2.86
CA ARG A 95 -7.72 -2.47 4.32
C ARG A 95 -8.53 -1.25 4.75
N THR A 96 -9.01 -0.47 3.79
CA THR A 96 -9.92 0.65 4.00
C THR A 96 -11.23 0.43 3.26
N PHE A 97 -12.25 1.15 3.66
CA PHE A 97 -13.56 1.18 3.02
C PHE A 97 -14.02 2.63 2.86
N HIS A 98 -14.47 3.00 1.67
CA HIS A 98 -15.01 4.32 1.42
C HIS A 98 -16.48 4.39 1.88
N ASN A 99 -16.70 5.05 3.01
CA ASN A 99 -18.03 5.15 3.65
C ASN A 99 -18.81 6.41 3.23
N GLY A 100 -18.16 7.41 2.63
CA GLY A 100 -18.78 8.66 2.24
C GLY A 100 -19.69 8.53 1.03
N ILE A 101 -20.97 8.87 1.19
CA ILE A 101 -21.98 8.90 0.11
C ILE A 101 -22.35 10.32 -0.30
N LYS A 102 -21.81 11.32 0.39
CA LYS A 102 -22.03 12.75 0.14
C LYS A 102 -20.76 13.55 0.40
N GLY A 103 -20.37 14.39 -0.53
CA GLY A 103 -19.17 15.24 -0.44
C GLY A 103 -19.03 16.10 -1.68
N THR A 104 -17.98 16.93 -1.75
CA THR A 104 -17.74 17.87 -2.87
C THR A 104 -17.74 17.15 -4.23
N PHE A 105 -17.11 15.98 -4.32
CA PHE A 105 -17.01 15.18 -5.55
C PHE A 105 -17.70 13.82 -5.41
N MET A 106 -18.54 13.65 -4.39
CA MET A 106 -19.19 12.39 -4.09
C MET A 106 -20.69 12.56 -3.95
N ASN A 107 -21.43 11.71 -4.63
CA ASN A 107 -22.86 11.54 -4.49
C ASN A 107 -23.21 10.04 -4.49
N MET A 108 -24.48 9.72 -4.26
CA MET A 108 -24.96 8.34 -4.18
C MET A 108 -24.70 7.57 -5.49
N GLU A 109 -24.86 8.18 -6.65
CA GLU A 109 -24.63 7.56 -7.94
C GLU A 109 -23.14 7.18 -8.12
N THR A 110 -22.25 8.15 -7.85
CA THR A 110 -20.79 7.95 -7.90
C THR A 110 -20.36 6.86 -6.92
N HIS A 111 -20.90 6.91 -5.68
CA HIS A 111 -20.60 5.88 -4.68
C HIS A 111 -21.04 4.49 -5.15
N ASN A 112 -22.28 4.36 -5.65
CA ASN A 112 -22.81 3.08 -6.13
C ASN A 112 -22.03 2.53 -7.33
N ARG A 113 -21.55 3.43 -8.20
CA ARG A 113 -20.82 3.04 -9.41
C ARG A 113 -19.40 2.56 -9.13
N TYR A 114 -18.68 3.19 -8.20
CA TYR A 114 -17.25 2.97 -8.04
C TYR A 114 -16.83 2.33 -6.71
N PHE A 115 -17.64 2.46 -5.66
CA PHE A 115 -17.21 2.09 -4.30
C PHE A 115 -18.03 0.98 -3.65
N ARG A 116 -19.33 0.88 -3.95
CA ARG A 116 -20.25 -0.07 -3.31
C ARG A 116 -19.77 -1.52 -3.37
N ASP A 117 -19.20 -1.91 -4.49
CA ASP A 117 -18.80 -3.29 -4.75
C ASP A 117 -17.32 -3.56 -4.42
N ILE A 118 -16.59 -2.56 -3.94
CA ILE A 118 -15.26 -2.76 -3.37
C ILE A 118 -15.38 -3.47 -2.03
N GLY A 119 -14.62 -4.54 -1.88
CA GLY A 119 -14.49 -5.27 -0.63
C GLY A 119 -13.40 -4.69 0.26
N TYR A 120 -13.33 -5.15 1.51
CA TYR A 120 -12.19 -4.93 2.40
C TYR A 120 -12.09 -6.10 3.37
N ASN A 121 -10.90 -6.29 3.96
CA ASN A 121 -10.71 -7.37 4.92
C ASN A 121 -11.59 -7.17 6.16
N LYS A 122 -12.38 -8.20 6.51
CA LYS A 122 -13.20 -8.28 7.73
C LYS A 122 -12.76 -9.41 8.65
N ASP A 123 -11.80 -10.20 8.21
CA ASP A 123 -11.26 -11.32 8.96
C ASP A 123 -10.29 -10.79 10.03
N ALA A 124 -10.66 -10.97 11.30
CA ALA A 124 -9.86 -10.55 12.43
C ALA A 124 -8.66 -11.49 12.69
N ASP A 125 -8.68 -12.68 12.11
CA ASP A 125 -7.59 -13.66 12.26
C ASP A 125 -6.42 -13.41 11.30
N VAL A 126 -6.54 -12.40 10.43
CA VAL A 126 -5.43 -11.97 9.59
C VAL A 126 -4.39 -11.27 10.45
N SER A 127 -3.25 -11.90 10.61
CA SER A 127 -2.11 -11.33 11.31
C SER A 127 -0.89 -11.27 10.41
N TRP A 128 -0.30 -10.09 10.32
CA TRP A 128 0.90 -9.82 9.55
C TRP A 128 2.12 -10.13 10.40
N LYS A 129 2.82 -11.22 10.09
CA LYS A 129 4.09 -11.52 10.77
C LYS A 129 5.18 -10.62 10.23
N LEU A 130 5.65 -9.75 11.09
CA LEU A 130 6.67 -8.74 10.81
C LEU A 130 8.10 -9.28 10.98
N PRO A 131 9.07 -8.72 10.23
CA PRO A 131 8.92 -7.86 9.05
C PRO A 131 8.82 -8.65 7.75
N ILE A 132 8.23 -8.04 6.72
CA ILE A 132 8.29 -8.58 5.36
C ILE A 132 9.72 -8.40 4.86
N HIS A 133 10.49 -9.48 4.84
CA HIS A 133 11.85 -9.46 4.29
C HIS A 133 11.85 -9.92 2.83
N PRO A 134 12.50 -9.20 1.93
CA PRO A 134 12.77 -9.72 0.59
C PRO A 134 13.68 -10.93 0.69
N ARG A 135 13.35 -12.02 -0.02
CA ARG A 135 14.27 -13.13 -0.20
C ARG A 135 15.31 -12.77 -1.24
N SER A 136 16.58 -13.06 -0.93
CA SER A 136 17.65 -13.09 -1.92
C SER A 136 17.37 -14.25 -2.91
N GLY A 137 17.11 -13.92 -4.17
CA GLY A 137 16.96 -14.89 -5.26
C GLY A 137 15.55 -15.00 -5.82
N SER A 138 15.45 -14.68 -7.09
CA SER A 138 14.33 -14.89 -8.03
C SER A 138 12.89 -14.74 -7.51
N GLY A 139 12.34 -13.57 -7.63
CA GLY A 139 10.98 -13.39 -8.13
C GLY A 139 9.80 -13.57 -7.18
N SER A 140 9.97 -13.83 -5.89
CA SER A 140 8.83 -13.96 -4.98
C SER A 140 9.22 -13.63 -3.55
N VAL A 141 8.57 -12.63 -2.96
CA VAL A 141 8.71 -12.36 -1.53
C VAL A 141 7.72 -13.22 -0.77
N THR A 142 8.22 -14.17 -0.02
CA THR A 142 7.39 -15.03 0.82
C THR A 142 7.68 -14.75 2.29
N GLY A 143 6.65 -14.40 3.06
CA GLY A 143 6.75 -14.28 4.51
C GLY A 143 7.07 -15.59 5.19
N SER A 144 7.78 -15.54 6.32
CA SER A 144 8.18 -16.69 7.10
C SER A 144 6.98 -17.55 7.54
N ARG A 145 7.10 -18.86 7.35
CA ARG A 145 6.10 -19.85 7.78
C ARG A 145 6.03 -19.96 9.32
N SER A 146 4.93 -19.58 9.90
CA SER A 146 4.33 -20.32 11.00
C SER A 146 2.82 -20.18 10.82
N SER A 147 2.11 -21.29 10.76
CA SER A 147 0.68 -21.41 10.49
C SER A 147 0.18 -21.18 9.05
N GLY A 148 0.90 -21.59 8.04
CA GLY A 148 0.31 -21.85 6.70
C GLY A 148 -0.08 -20.66 5.81
N LYS A 149 -0.01 -19.42 6.28
CA LYS A 149 -0.36 -18.23 5.49
C LYS A 149 0.91 -17.52 5.01
N GLN A 150 0.98 -17.26 3.73
CA GLN A 150 2.17 -16.72 3.05
C GLN A 150 1.84 -15.33 2.48
N VAL A 151 2.65 -14.33 2.80
CA VAL A 151 2.61 -13.02 2.12
C VAL A 151 3.30 -13.15 0.78
N VAL A 152 2.60 -12.81 -0.29
CA VAL A 152 3.11 -12.83 -1.65
C VAL A 152 3.12 -11.40 -2.18
N ILE A 153 4.31 -10.84 -2.40
CA ILE A 153 4.46 -9.62 -3.19
C ILE A 153 4.56 -10.07 -4.65
N LEU A 154 3.55 -9.73 -5.44
CA LEU A 154 3.58 -9.99 -6.88
C LEU A 154 4.37 -8.87 -7.55
N PRO A 155 5.45 -9.19 -8.29
CA PRO A 155 6.16 -8.20 -9.08
C PRO A 155 5.23 -7.61 -10.13
N ASN A 156 5.40 -6.33 -10.45
CA ASN A 156 4.83 -5.78 -11.66
C ASN A 156 5.44 -6.52 -12.87
N GLN A 157 4.68 -6.73 -13.94
CA GLN A 157 5.12 -7.57 -15.08
C GLN A 157 6.39 -7.08 -15.79
N ALA A 158 6.98 -5.97 -15.35
CA ALA A 158 8.06 -5.33 -16.08
C ALA A 158 9.46 -5.49 -15.50
N ASP A 159 9.69 -5.78 -14.20
CA ASP A 159 11.09 -5.84 -13.75
C ASP A 159 11.37 -6.63 -12.47
N SER A 160 12.41 -7.44 -12.58
CA SER A 160 13.12 -8.11 -11.51
C SER A 160 14.07 -7.15 -10.77
N HIS A 161 13.56 -6.34 -9.87
CA HIS A 161 14.44 -5.57 -9.02
C HIS A 161 15.02 -6.43 -7.88
N GLN A 162 16.34 -6.40 -7.73
CA GLN A 162 17.04 -7.05 -6.63
C GLN A 162 16.79 -6.32 -5.33
N TYR A 163 16.11 -6.97 -4.42
CA TYR A 163 15.92 -6.46 -3.07
C TYR A 163 17.17 -6.71 -2.23
N LEU A 164 17.64 -5.68 -1.53
CA LEU A 164 18.83 -5.72 -0.69
C LEU A 164 18.50 -6.25 0.71
N ASN A 165 19.39 -7.08 1.24
CA ASN A 165 19.33 -7.54 2.64
C ASN A 165 19.65 -6.41 3.58
N SER A 166 18.79 -6.08 4.53
CA SER A 166 19.16 -5.21 5.63
C SER A 166 18.34 -5.39 6.93
N PRO A 167 18.85 -4.91 8.06
CA PRO A 167 18.46 -5.31 9.40
C PRO A 167 17.21 -4.61 9.99
N PRO A 168 16.78 -4.94 11.22
CA PRO A 168 15.39 -4.89 11.67
C PRO A 168 14.89 -3.54 12.21
N TYR A 169 13.60 -3.31 12.18
CA TYR A 169 12.96 -2.03 12.18
C TYR A 169 11.85 -1.76 13.14
N ILE A 170 12.05 -1.83 14.38
CA ILE A 170 11.13 -1.34 15.41
C ILE A 170 11.24 0.19 15.61
N SER A 171 12.32 0.81 15.16
CA SER A 171 12.52 2.26 15.32
C SER A 171 11.81 3.13 14.27
N ALA A 172 11.57 2.62 13.07
CA ALA A 172 10.97 3.39 11.98
C ALA A 172 9.48 3.74 12.20
N ILE A 173 8.77 2.97 13.01
CA ILE A 173 7.34 3.21 13.30
C ILE A 173 7.10 4.54 14.03
N LYS A 174 8.11 5.07 14.74
CA LYS A 174 8.02 6.34 15.46
C LYS A 174 7.97 7.58 14.56
N ASP A 175 8.33 7.43 13.30
CA ASP A 175 8.39 8.53 12.34
C ASP A 175 7.29 8.49 11.26
N ILE A 176 6.25 7.68 11.46
CA ILE A 176 5.13 7.56 10.53
C ILE A 176 4.08 8.63 10.83
N TYR A 177 3.77 9.44 9.82
CA TYR A 177 2.59 10.30 9.81
C TYR A 177 1.43 9.54 9.15
N ILE A 178 0.38 9.30 9.91
CA ILE A 178 -0.90 8.77 9.42
C ILE A 178 -1.78 9.92 8.94
#